data_7eb69e3246734421d906b49a42592fa6
#
_entry.id   7eb69e3246734421d906b49a42592fa6
#
_cell.length_a   1.000
_cell.length_b   1.000
_cell.length_c   1.000
_cell.angle_alpha   90.00
_cell.angle_beta   90.00
_cell.angle_gamma   90.00
#
_symmetry.space_group_name_H-M   'P 1'
#
loop_
_entity.id
_entity.type
_entity.pdbx_description
1 polymer ?
#
loop_
_entity_poly.entity_id
_entity_poly.type
_entity_poly.pdbx_seq_one_letter_code
_entity_poly.pdbx_strand_id
1 'polypeptide(L)'
;PEFLIASQPTRGVDIGAIEFIHQRIIEQRDEGKAVLLVSAELSEIMSLSDRIAVMYEGEIVDILPVEEATEEKLGLLMAGGKI
;
A
#
# COMPACT_ATOMS: atom_id res chain seq x y z
N PRO A 1 2.24 -0.99 21.37
CA PRO A 1 1.96 -0.34 20.09
C PRO A 1 0.61 -0.76 19.53
N GLU A 2 -0.07 0.17 18.92
CA GLU A 2 -1.35 -0.11 18.30
C GLU A 2 -1.17 -0.52 16.84
N PHE A 3 -2.15 -1.23 16.32
CA PHE A 3 -2.17 -1.72 14.96
C PHE A 3 -3.41 -1.20 14.25
N LEU A 4 -3.23 -0.63 13.06
CA LEU A 4 -4.32 -0.08 12.25
C LEU A 4 -4.37 -0.80 10.90
N ILE A 5 -5.58 -1.19 10.48
CA ILE A 5 -5.79 -1.75 9.15
C ILE A 5 -6.58 -0.74 8.33
N ALA A 6 -6.03 -0.34 7.18
CA ALA A 6 -6.71 0.55 6.24
C ALA A 6 -6.94 -0.22 4.95
N SER A 7 -8.19 -0.63 4.71
CA SER A 7 -8.55 -1.44 3.54
C SER A 7 -9.27 -0.57 2.52
N GLN A 8 -8.66 -0.41 1.33
CA GLN A 8 -9.20 0.39 0.23
C GLN A 8 -9.66 1.78 0.70
N PRO A 9 -8.81 2.52 1.45
CA PRO A 9 -9.27 3.70 2.18
C PRO A 9 -9.75 4.85 1.29
N THR A 10 -9.33 4.89 0.03
CA THR A 10 -9.69 5.97 -0.89
C THR A 10 -10.61 5.52 -2.01
N ARG A 11 -11.12 4.29 -1.93
CA ARG A 11 -12.01 3.77 -2.96
C ARG A 11 -13.32 4.55 -2.97
N GLY A 12 -13.66 5.14 -4.13
CA GLY A 12 -14.89 5.92 -4.28
C GLY A 12 -14.87 7.29 -3.61
N VAL A 13 -13.68 7.78 -3.25
CA VAL A 13 -13.52 9.05 -2.53
C VAL A 13 -13.05 10.15 -3.49
N ASP A 14 -13.50 11.38 -3.26
CA ASP A 14 -13.08 12.56 -4.03
C ASP A 14 -11.59 12.80 -3.93
N ILE A 15 -10.99 13.34 -5.01
CA ILE A 15 -9.57 13.66 -5.04
C ILE A 15 -9.14 14.54 -3.85
N GLY A 16 -9.94 15.55 -3.51
CA GLY A 16 -9.62 16.44 -2.39
C GLY A 16 -9.60 15.73 -1.05
N ALA A 17 -10.45 14.72 -0.87
CA ALA A 17 -10.50 13.96 0.37
C ALA A 17 -9.41 12.88 0.44
N ILE A 18 -8.87 12.44 -0.71
CA ILE A 18 -7.81 11.43 -0.76
C ILE A 18 -6.57 11.91 -0.02
N GLU A 19 -6.12 13.14 -0.27
CA GLU A 19 -4.95 13.71 0.40
C GLU A 19 -5.15 13.74 1.92
N PHE A 20 -6.33 14.13 2.36
CA PHE A 20 -6.65 14.17 3.78
C PHE A 20 -6.54 12.78 4.41
N ILE A 21 -7.12 11.76 3.75
CA ILE A 21 -7.07 10.39 4.23
C ILE A 21 -5.62 9.87 4.28
N HIS A 22 -4.84 10.12 3.23
CA HIS A 22 -3.43 9.72 3.18
C HIS A 22 -2.63 10.37 4.29
N GLN A 23 -2.87 11.65 4.56
CA GLN A 23 -2.17 12.36 5.62
C GLN A 23 -2.50 11.76 6.98
N ARG A 24 -3.76 11.40 7.22
CA ARG A 24 -4.17 10.76 8.47
C ARG A 24 -3.48 9.41 8.67
N ILE A 25 -3.32 8.64 7.60
CA ILE A 25 -2.62 7.35 7.66
C ILE A 25 -1.16 7.55 8.05
N ILE A 26 -0.50 8.51 7.42
CA ILE A 26 0.91 8.84 7.73
C ILE A 26 1.05 9.30 9.19
N GLU A 27 0.12 10.13 9.68
CA GLU A 27 0.12 10.59 11.06
C GLU A 27 0.04 9.43 12.04
N GLN A 28 -0.79 8.42 11.76
CA GLN A 28 -0.90 7.25 12.62
C GLN A 28 0.41 6.48 12.67
N ARG A 29 1.08 6.32 11.53
CA ARG A 29 2.38 5.67 11.49
C ARG A 29 3.40 6.47 12.31
N ASP A 30 3.42 7.79 12.15
CA ASP A 30 4.37 8.66 12.84
C ASP A 30 4.15 8.68 14.36
N GLU A 31 2.95 8.34 14.81
CA GLU A 31 2.65 8.19 16.25
C GLU A 31 3.10 6.83 16.80
N GLY A 32 3.77 6.03 16.01
CA GLY A 32 4.31 4.76 16.44
C GLY A 32 3.39 3.56 16.23
N LYS A 33 2.31 3.75 15.46
CA LYS A 33 1.40 2.64 15.16
C LYS A 33 1.87 1.87 13.94
N ALA A 34 1.64 0.56 13.94
CA ALA A 34 1.87 -0.25 12.76
C ALA A 34 0.62 -0.17 11.89
N VAL A 35 0.79 0.12 10.60
CA VAL A 35 -0.33 0.28 9.67
C VAL A 35 -0.23 -0.75 8.55
N LEU A 36 -1.29 -1.52 8.36
CA LEU A 36 -1.42 -2.41 7.19
C LEU A 36 -2.37 -1.73 6.21
N LEU A 37 -1.82 -1.34 5.06
CA LEU A 37 -2.61 -0.72 3.99
C LEU A 37 -2.92 -1.77 2.93
N VAL A 38 -4.20 -1.97 2.64
CA VAL A 38 -4.65 -2.87 1.58
C VAL A 38 -5.27 -2.03 0.48
N SER A 39 -4.69 -2.06 -0.71
CA SER A 39 -5.16 -1.24 -1.82
C SER A 39 -4.77 -1.88 -3.16
N ALA A 40 -5.61 -1.67 -4.17
CA ALA A 40 -5.31 -2.06 -5.54
C ALA A 40 -4.72 -0.90 -6.35
N GLU A 41 -4.60 0.28 -5.74
CA GLU A 41 -4.07 1.46 -6.39
C GLU A 41 -2.55 1.53 -6.19
N LEU A 42 -1.78 1.28 -7.25
CA LEU A 42 -0.32 1.26 -7.15
C LEU A 42 0.26 2.59 -6.66
N SER A 43 -0.29 3.71 -7.11
CA SER A 43 0.19 5.02 -6.68
C SER A 43 0.00 5.23 -5.19
N GLU A 44 -1.11 4.76 -4.64
CA GLU A 44 -1.39 4.85 -3.20
C GLU A 44 -0.39 3.99 -2.41
N ILE A 45 -0.21 2.75 -2.84
CA ILE A 45 0.72 1.82 -2.19
C ILE A 45 2.14 2.38 -2.20
N MET A 46 2.60 2.88 -3.36
CA MET A 46 3.96 3.36 -3.49
C MET A 46 4.22 4.65 -2.73
N SER A 47 3.22 5.51 -2.59
CA SER A 47 3.42 6.79 -1.90
C SER A 47 3.31 6.70 -0.38
N LEU A 48 2.64 5.69 0.16
CA LEU A 48 2.40 5.59 1.60
C LEU A 48 3.20 4.49 2.30
N SER A 49 3.67 3.50 1.57
CA SER A 49 4.23 2.29 2.18
C SER A 49 5.72 2.39 2.42
N ASP A 50 6.19 1.73 3.47
CA ASP A 50 7.62 1.51 3.71
C ASP A 50 8.03 0.19 3.05
N ARG A 51 7.17 -0.83 3.16
CA ARG A 51 7.37 -2.13 2.54
C ARG A 51 6.09 -2.53 1.84
N ILE A 52 6.22 -3.28 0.75
CA ILE A 52 5.09 -3.70 -0.07
C ILE A 52 5.08 -5.22 -0.18
N ALA A 53 3.94 -5.83 0.15
CA ALA A 53 3.71 -7.24 -0.07
C ALA A 53 2.76 -7.38 -1.24
N VAL A 54 3.14 -8.17 -2.24
CA VAL A 54 2.31 -8.38 -3.43
C VAL A 54 1.64 -9.74 -3.32
N MET A 55 0.33 -9.77 -3.56
CA MET A 55 -0.46 -11.00 -3.50
C MET A 55 -0.94 -11.42 -4.88
N TYR A 56 -0.97 -12.72 -5.11
CA TYR A 56 -1.51 -13.31 -6.32
C TYR A 56 -2.14 -14.64 -5.96
N GLU A 57 -3.40 -14.80 -6.33
CA GLU A 57 -4.17 -16.02 -6.08
C GLU A 57 -4.11 -16.51 -4.62
N GLY A 58 -4.25 -15.56 -3.70
CA GLY A 58 -4.30 -15.88 -2.27
C GLY A 58 -2.96 -16.10 -1.60
N GLU A 59 -1.87 -15.89 -2.33
CA GLU A 59 -0.53 -16.06 -1.77
C GLU A 59 0.29 -14.79 -1.89
N ILE A 60 1.19 -14.56 -0.93
CA ILE A 60 2.16 -13.48 -1.03
C ILE A 60 3.29 -13.97 -1.93
N VAL A 61 3.46 -13.30 -3.07
CA VAL A 61 4.47 -13.73 -4.05
C VAL A 61 5.80 -12.99 -3.89
N ASP A 62 5.78 -11.83 -3.24
CA ASP A 62 7.02 -11.10 -2.94
C ASP A 62 6.75 -10.04 -1.89
N ILE A 63 7.79 -9.70 -1.14
CA ILE A 63 7.79 -8.58 -0.18
C ILE A 63 9.06 -7.78 -0.45
N LEU A 64 8.91 -6.49 -0.73
CA LEU A 64 10.06 -5.65 -1.07
C LEU A 64 9.93 -4.27 -0.43
N PRO A 65 11.08 -3.61 -0.15
CA PRO A 65 11.04 -2.24 0.34
C PRO A 65 10.58 -1.31 -0.78
N VAL A 66 9.92 -0.20 -0.41
CA VAL A 66 9.34 0.71 -1.41
C VAL A 66 10.39 1.29 -2.36
N GLU A 67 11.63 1.43 -1.89
CA GLU A 67 12.73 1.95 -2.72
C GLU A 67 13.03 1.06 -3.92
N GLU A 68 12.69 -0.23 -3.85
CA GLU A 68 12.91 -1.17 -4.94
C GLU A 68 11.67 -1.38 -5.80
N ALA A 69 10.55 -0.75 -5.43
CA ALA A 69 9.30 -0.95 -6.13
C ALA A 69 9.15 0.03 -7.31
N THR A 70 8.67 -0.49 -8.45
CA THR A 70 8.27 0.32 -9.58
C THR A 70 6.88 -0.15 -10.01
N GLU A 71 6.16 0.69 -10.75
CA GLU A 71 4.84 0.30 -11.23
C GLU A 71 4.94 -0.94 -12.13
N GLU A 72 5.98 -1.01 -12.97
CA GLU A 72 6.19 -2.15 -13.85
C GLU A 72 6.43 -3.43 -13.06
N LYS A 73 7.28 -3.36 -12.05
CA LYS A 73 7.62 -4.51 -11.22
C LYS A 73 6.41 -5.01 -10.44
N LEU A 74 5.68 -4.10 -9.81
CA LEU A 74 4.49 -4.45 -9.06
C LEU A 74 3.40 -5.00 -9.96
N GLY A 75 3.19 -4.39 -11.13
CA GLY A 75 2.21 -4.87 -12.09
C GLY A 75 2.52 -6.28 -12.56
N LEU A 76 3.80 -6.56 -12.82
CA LEU A 76 4.23 -7.91 -13.24
C LEU A 76 3.97 -8.94 -12.14
N LEU A 77 4.32 -8.62 -10.90
CA LEU A 77 4.08 -9.52 -9.77
C LEU A 77 2.60 -9.76 -9.52
N MET A 78 1.78 -8.72 -9.66
CA MET A 78 0.33 -8.82 -9.48
C MET A 78 -0.33 -9.67 -10.55
N ALA A 79 0.30 -9.82 -11.70
CA ALA A 79 -0.19 -10.66 -12.78
C ALA A 79 0.38 -12.08 -12.73
N GLY A 80 1.10 -12.40 -11.65
CA GLY A 80 1.68 -13.74 -11.50
C GLY A 80 3.01 -13.92 -12.17
N GLY A 81 3.61 -12.85 -12.66
CA GLY A 81 4.94 -12.90 -13.27
C GLY A 81 6.04 -13.07 -12.23
N LYS A 82 7.21 -13.47 -12.69
CA LYS A 82 8.39 -13.58 -11.84
C LYS A 82 9.48 -12.64 -12.34
N ILE A 83 10.24 -12.16 -11.41
CA ILE A 83 11.34 -11.25 -11.69
C ILE A 83 12.65 -12.00 -11.59
#